data_2586ed470e9cd95b46ada037fb059b32
#
_entry.id   2586ed470e9cd95b46ada037fb059b32
#
_cell.length_a   1.000
_cell.length_b   1.000
_cell.length_c   1.000
_cell.angle_alpha   90.00
_cell.angle_beta   90.00
_cell.angle_gamma   90.00
#
_symmetry.space_group_name_H-M   'P 1'
#
loop_
_entity.id
_entity.type
_entity.pdbx_description
1 polymer ?
#
loop_
_entity_poly.entity_id
_entity_poly.type
_entity_poly.pdbx_seq_one_letter_code
_entity_poly.pdbx_strand_id
1 'polypeptide(L)'
;MAKTDPKKEKLLIQVLKKIPIFNGLALSQVRKILALCAHKSYAPGDTVCESGTAPDEMFVLLSGEVGIITHEGLKVATVLPVTMVGEMGVMTGQPRVATVEVTKPSAMFVIQKMQFDAVLRDDDDIRSKVYRAIIDVLSGKLTNDNVRLRDYQQEKSRYEGQIAVLERRLTEQESRAGIALDLAAE
;
A
#
# COMPACT_ATOMS: atom_id res chain seq x y z
N MET A 1 32.81 -1.03 12.89
CA MET A 1 31.45 -0.74 13.38
C MET A 1 31.48 0.57 14.17
N ALA A 2 30.93 1.64 13.63
CA ALA A 2 30.86 2.92 14.35
C ALA A 2 29.96 2.77 15.57
N LYS A 3 30.44 3.16 16.75
CA LYS A 3 29.64 3.21 17.99
C LYS A 3 28.56 4.25 17.80
N THR A 4 27.33 3.81 17.59
CA THR A 4 26.15 4.69 17.49
C THR A 4 25.89 5.29 18.86
N ASP A 5 25.69 6.61 18.92
CA ASP A 5 25.36 7.34 20.15
C ASP A 5 24.11 6.69 20.80
N PRO A 6 24.16 6.34 22.10
CA PRO A 6 23.06 5.68 22.81
C PRO A 6 21.72 6.44 22.73
N LYS A 7 21.77 7.78 22.65
CA LYS A 7 20.58 8.61 22.47
C LYS A 7 19.97 8.46 21.08
N LYS A 8 20.79 8.41 20.04
CA LYS A 8 20.35 8.18 18.66
C LYS A 8 19.77 6.77 18.48
N GLU A 9 20.41 5.77 19.11
CA GLU A 9 19.91 4.38 19.10
C GLU A 9 18.54 4.27 19.78
N LYS A 10 18.34 4.91 20.94
CA LYS A 10 17.06 4.91 21.65
C LYS A 10 15.94 5.57 20.83
N LEU A 11 16.25 6.69 20.16
CA LEU A 11 15.30 7.37 19.27
C LEU A 11 14.96 6.51 18.05
N LEU A 12 15.96 5.89 17.42
CA LEU A 12 15.78 4.97 16.32
C LEU A 12 14.85 3.81 16.71
N ILE A 13 15.07 3.20 17.86
CA ILE A 13 14.24 2.12 18.39
C ILE A 13 12.79 2.57 18.64
N GLN A 14 12.57 3.80 19.12
CA GLN A 14 11.22 4.34 19.28
C GLN A 14 10.50 4.53 17.93
N VAL A 15 11.22 4.96 16.91
CA VAL A 15 10.68 5.07 15.54
C VAL A 15 10.38 3.68 14.98
N LEU A 16 11.29 2.73 15.17
CA LEU A 16 11.15 1.36 14.68
C LEU A 16 10.00 0.59 15.32
N LYS A 17 9.70 0.85 16.61
CA LYS A 17 8.52 0.28 17.27
C LYS A 17 7.19 0.73 16.66
N LYS A 18 7.18 1.81 15.87
CA LYS A 18 6.01 2.21 15.08
C LYS A 18 5.83 1.38 13.81
N ILE A 19 6.86 0.64 13.40
CA ILE A 19 6.78 -0.25 12.26
C ILE A 19 6.13 -1.55 12.73
N PRO A 20 5.01 -1.97 12.13
CA PRO A 20 4.21 -3.09 12.63
C PRO A 20 5.00 -4.37 12.86
N ILE A 21 5.95 -4.71 11.97
CA ILE A 21 6.75 -5.93 12.07
C ILE A 21 7.58 -6.03 13.37
N PHE A 22 7.84 -4.90 14.03
CA PHE A 22 8.59 -4.87 15.30
C PHE A 22 7.69 -4.88 16.53
N ASN A 23 6.35 -4.93 16.35
CA ASN A 23 5.42 -4.99 17.47
C ASN A 23 5.61 -6.27 18.30
N GLY A 24 5.68 -6.09 19.62
CA GLY A 24 5.85 -7.22 20.55
C GLY A 24 7.26 -7.79 20.61
N LEU A 25 8.20 -7.34 19.77
CA LEU A 25 9.59 -7.80 19.81
C LEU A 25 10.36 -7.16 20.98
N ALA A 26 11.20 -7.97 21.63
CA ALA A 26 12.20 -7.49 22.58
C ALA A 26 13.29 -6.69 21.84
N LEU A 27 13.99 -5.81 22.55
CA LEU A 27 15.02 -4.95 21.96
C LEU A 27 16.12 -5.75 21.24
N SER A 28 16.54 -6.89 21.79
CA SER A 28 17.52 -7.79 21.18
C SER A 28 17.00 -8.37 19.85
N GLN A 29 15.72 -8.68 19.77
CA GLN A 29 15.06 -9.21 18.58
C GLN A 29 14.92 -8.14 17.48
N VAL A 30 14.53 -6.92 17.86
CA VAL A 30 14.52 -5.76 16.95
C VAL A 30 15.90 -5.54 16.34
N ARG A 31 16.97 -5.61 17.15
CA ARG A 31 18.34 -5.48 16.64
C ARG A 31 18.72 -6.59 15.64
N LYS A 32 18.28 -7.84 15.86
CA LYS A 32 18.50 -8.94 14.90
C LYS A 32 17.91 -8.63 13.53
N ILE A 33 16.64 -8.16 13.49
CA ILE A 33 15.99 -7.83 12.21
C ILE A 33 16.61 -6.57 11.59
N LEU A 34 16.95 -5.56 12.39
CA LEU A 34 17.60 -4.35 11.90
C LEU A 34 18.96 -4.61 11.25
N ALA A 35 19.70 -5.58 11.76
CA ALA A 35 20.99 -5.98 11.19
C ALA A 35 20.85 -6.54 9.75
N LEU A 36 19.64 -6.96 9.34
CA LEU A 36 19.33 -7.40 7.98
C LEU A 36 18.92 -6.24 7.05
N CYS A 37 18.58 -5.09 7.62
CA CYS A 37 18.03 -3.98 6.85
C CYS A 37 19.16 -3.21 6.13
N ALA A 38 19.09 -3.14 4.81
CA ALA A 38 19.88 -2.20 4.03
C ALA A 38 19.11 -0.87 3.91
N HIS A 39 19.78 0.26 4.19
CA HIS A 39 19.22 1.58 3.96
C HIS A 39 19.43 1.98 2.51
N LYS A 40 18.34 2.30 1.80
CA LYS A 40 18.37 2.82 0.42
C LYS A 40 17.60 4.13 0.32
N SER A 41 18.10 5.04 -0.53
CA SER A 41 17.41 6.28 -0.90
C SER A 41 16.97 6.18 -2.35
N TYR A 42 15.79 6.74 -2.63
CA TYR A 42 15.16 6.71 -3.94
C TYR A 42 14.73 8.12 -4.35
N ALA A 43 14.88 8.43 -5.64
CA ALA A 43 14.39 9.66 -6.25
C ALA A 43 12.93 9.51 -6.75
N PRO A 44 12.18 10.61 -6.91
CA PRO A 44 10.88 10.57 -7.57
C PRO A 44 10.98 9.97 -8.98
N GLY A 45 10.07 9.05 -9.31
CA GLY A 45 10.08 8.28 -10.56
C GLY A 45 10.84 6.95 -10.48
N ASP A 46 11.60 6.69 -9.39
CA ASP A 46 12.24 5.38 -9.22
C ASP A 46 11.18 4.31 -8.95
N THR A 47 11.36 3.14 -9.56
CA THR A 47 10.56 1.95 -9.29
C THR A 47 11.20 1.14 -8.17
N VAL A 48 10.45 0.92 -7.09
CA VAL A 48 10.88 0.11 -5.93
C VAL A 48 10.71 -1.38 -6.22
N CYS A 49 9.58 -1.77 -6.79
CA CYS A 49 9.32 -3.11 -7.31
C CYS A 49 8.22 -3.06 -8.38
N GLU A 50 8.25 -4.00 -9.32
CA GLU A 50 7.32 -4.10 -10.45
C GLU A 50 6.29 -5.23 -10.24
N SER A 51 5.06 -4.99 -10.67
CA SER A 51 3.99 -6.00 -10.72
C SER A 51 4.44 -7.23 -11.50
N GLY A 52 4.09 -8.42 -11.01
CA GLY A 52 4.43 -9.70 -11.64
C GLY A 52 5.84 -10.21 -11.36
N THR A 53 6.75 -9.41 -10.78
CA THR A 53 8.12 -9.83 -10.46
C THR A 53 8.19 -10.71 -9.20
N ALA A 54 9.32 -11.39 -9.01
CA ALA A 54 9.59 -12.22 -7.84
C ALA A 54 9.65 -11.39 -6.55
N PRO A 55 9.13 -11.91 -5.42
CA PRO A 55 9.04 -11.19 -4.16
C PRO A 55 10.30 -11.38 -3.27
N ASP A 56 11.47 -10.98 -3.76
CA ASP A 56 12.74 -11.25 -3.08
C ASP A 56 13.06 -10.25 -1.96
N GLU A 57 12.38 -9.12 -1.91
CA GLU A 57 12.58 -8.05 -0.94
C GLU A 57 11.26 -7.52 -0.40
N MET A 58 11.29 -6.99 0.83
CA MET A 58 10.24 -6.10 1.33
C MET A 58 10.84 -4.79 1.83
N PHE A 59 10.03 -3.76 1.88
CA PHE A 59 10.48 -2.40 2.10
C PHE A 59 9.71 -1.78 3.27
N VAL A 60 10.43 -1.00 4.08
CA VAL A 60 9.83 -0.14 5.12
C VAL A 60 10.08 1.30 4.74
N LEU A 61 9.04 2.02 4.37
CA LEU A 61 9.12 3.44 4.05
C LEU A 61 9.35 4.24 5.33
N LEU A 62 10.54 4.86 5.45
CA LEU A 62 10.95 5.67 6.61
C LEU A 62 10.59 7.15 6.43
N SER A 63 10.74 7.66 5.21
CA SER A 63 10.41 9.04 4.82
C SER A 63 10.04 9.10 3.34
N GLY A 64 9.37 10.16 2.92
CA GLY A 64 8.94 10.36 1.54
C GLY A 64 7.53 9.85 1.27
N GLU A 65 7.27 9.43 0.02
CA GLU A 65 5.95 8.98 -0.42
C GLU A 65 6.10 8.05 -1.63
N VAL A 66 5.28 6.99 -1.68
CA VAL A 66 5.21 6.09 -2.84
C VAL A 66 3.78 5.89 -3.31
N GLY A 67 3.61 5.67 -4.61
CA GLY A 67 2.36 5.28 -5.26
C GLY A 67 2.29 3.77 -5.46
N ILE A 68 1.11 3.19 -5.30
CA ILE A 68 0.78 1.82 -5.68
C ILE A 68 0.06 1.87 -7.02
N ILE A 69 0.62 1.21 -8.02
CA ILE A 69 0.15 1.24 -9.41
C ILE A 69 -0.23 -0.18 -9.82
N THR A 70 -1.44 -0.36 -10.36
CA THR A 70 -1.90 -1.66 -10.86
C THR A 70 -1.13 -2.08 -12.12
N HIS A 71 -1.33 -3.31 -12.56
CA HIS A 71 -0.76 -3.81 -13.82
C HIS A 71 -1.21 -2.98 -15.04
N GLU A 72 -2.39 -2.41 -15.00
CA GLU A 72 -2.95 -1.54 -16.05
C GLU A 72 -2.43 -0.09 -15.99
N GLY A 73 -1.51 0.22 -15.08
CA GLY A 73 -0.94 1.56 -14.91
C GLY A 73 -1.80 2.54 -14.10
N LEU A 74 -2.87 2.07 -13.44
CA LEU A 74 -3.71 2.93 -12.62
C LEU A 74 -3.13 3.08 -11.21
N LYS A 75 -2.90 4.31 -10.76
CA LYS A 75 -2.51 4.60 -9.37
C LYS A 75 -3.72 4.45 -8.45
N VAL A 76 -3.70 3.42 -7.61
CA VAL A 76 -4.82 3.05 -6.70
C VAL A 76 -4.63 3.52 -5.27
N ALA A 77 -3.39 3.78 -4.86
CA ALA A 77 -3.10 4.24 -3.50
C ALA A 77 -1.83 5.08 -3.41
N THR A 78 -1.76 5.89 -2.36
CA THR A 78 -0.54 6.57 -1.91
C THR A 78 -0.18 6.03 -0.53
N VAL A 79 1.10 5.68 -0.34
CA VAL A 79 1.63 5.14 0.92
C VAL A 79 2.55 6.18 1.55
N LEU A 80 2.32 6.43 2.84
CA LEU A 80 3.06 7.38 3.67
C LEU A 80 3.92 6.65 4.72
N PRO A 81 4.96 7.28 5.27
CA PRO A 81 5.73 6.73 6.40
C PRO A 81 4.83 6.58 7.66
N VAL A 82 5.01 5.64 8.48
CA VAL A 82 5.94 4.52 8.59
C VAL A 82 5.17 3.27 8.18
N THR A 83 5.32 2.81 6.95
CA THR A 83 4.50 1.73 6.37
C THR A 83 5.40 0.72 5.66
N MET A 84 4.95 -0.54 5.65
CA MET A 84 5.58 -1.61 4.89
C MET A 84 4.92 -1.77 3.51
N VAL A 85 5.73 -2.09 2.50
CA VAL A 85 5.27 -2.47 1.16
C VAL A 85 6.04 -3.71 0.69
N GLY A 86 5.36 -4.54 -0.12
CA GLY A 86 5.92 -5.77 -0.65
C GLY A 86 5.95 -6.94 0.33
N GLU A 87 5.41 -6.79 1.54
CA GLU A 87 5.32 -7.82 2.56
C GLU A 87 4.48 -9.03 2.11
N MET A 88 3.40 -8.79 1.36
CA MET A 88 2.51 -9.87 0.90
C MET A 88 3.27 -10.90 0.07
N GLY A 89 4.00 -10.46 -0.96
CA GLY A 89 4.76 -11.35 -1.82
C GLY A 89 5.83 -12.13 -1.05
N VAL A 90 6.58 -11.45 -0.16
CA VAL A 90 7.62 -12.10 0.67
C VAL A 90 7.04 -13.20 1.55
N MET A 91 5.85 -12.96 2.14
CA MET A 91 5.21 -13.90 3.07
C MET A 91 4.50 -15.06 2.37
N THR A 92 3.88 -14.80 1.22
CA THR A 92 3.08 -15.80 0.49
C THR A 92 3.85 -16.52 -0.61
N GLY A 93 4.99 -15.97 -1.04
CA GLY A 93 5.73 -16.43 -2.23
C GLY A 93 5.07 -16.06 -3.57
N GLN A 94 3.95 -15.34 -3.53
CA GLN A 94 3.24 -14.91 -4.74
C GLN A 94 3.98 -13.75 -5.43
N PRO A 95 3.93 -13.65 -6.77
CA PRO A 95 4.46 -12.50 -7.49
C PRO A 95 3.91 -11.17 -6.97
N ARG A 96 4.62 -10.08 -7.23
CA ARG A 96 4.19 -8.72 -6.86
C ARG A 96 2.83 -8.41 -7.47
N VAL A 97 1.87 -8.02 -6.65
CA VAL A 97 0.49 -7.70 -7.11
C VAL A 97 0.37 -6.30 -7.71
N ALA A 98 1.33 -5.42 -7.45
CA ALA A 98 1.36 -4.04 -7.95
C ALA A 98 2.78 -3.53 -8.09
N THR A 99 2.95 -2.50 -8.91
CA THR A 99 4.18 -1.70 -9.01
C THR A 99 4.18 -0.65 -7.90
N VAL A 100 5.34 -0.46 -7.27
CA VAL A 100 5.56 0.59 -6.27
C VAL A 100 6.52 1.61 -6.86
N GLU A 101 6.05 2.85 -7.05
CA GLU A 101 6.81 3.96 -7.62
C GLU A 101 6.98 5.08 -6.60
N VAL A 102 8.15 5.68 -6.57
CA VAL A 102 8.46 6.80 -5.68
C VAL A 102 7.87 8.08 -6.22
N THR A 103 7.02 8.75 -5.44
CA THR A 103 6.39 10.03 -5.82
C THR A 103 7.07 11.24 -5.18
N LYS A 104 7.74 11.05 -4.02
CA LYS A 104 8.59 12.07 -3.37
C LYS A 104 9.90 11.44 -2.92
N PRO A 105 11.00 12.22 -2.80
CA PRO A 105 12.28 11.69 -2.33
C PRO A 105 12.08 10.84 -1.08
N SER A 106 12.50 9.58 -1.15
CA SER A 106 12.16 8.56 -0.15
C SER A 106 13.38 7.85 0.39
N ALA A 107 13.36 7.52 1.68
CA ALA A 107 14.31 6.63 2.32
C ALA A 107 13.59 5.39 2.83
N MET A 108 14.20 4.22 2.59
CA MET A 108 13.61 2.93 2.95
C MET A 108 14.62 2.00 3.60
N PHE A 109 14.14 1.15 4.50
CA PHE A 109 14.83 -0.10 4.80
C PHE A 109 14.39 -1.17 3.82
N VAL A 110 15.36 -1.88 3.28
CA VAL A 110 15.17 -3.04 2.40
C VAL A 110 15.54 -4.28 3.17
N ILE A 111 14.66 -5.26 3.20
CA ILE A 111 14.87 -6.55 3.88
C ILE A 111 14.79 -7.65 2.82
N GLN A 112 15.88 -8.38 2.65
CA GLN A 112 15.98 -9.51 1.74
C GLN A 112 15.20 -10.71 2.30
N LYS A 113 14.34 -11.33 1.49
CA LYS A 113 13.53 -12.49 1.86
C LYS A 113 14.37 -13.63 2.47
N MET A 114 15.46 -14.02 1.80
CA MET A 114 16.31 -15.13 2.28
C MET A 114 16.86 -14.90 3.69
N GLN A 115 17.33 -13.68 3.97
CA GLN A 115 17.90 -13.33 5.28
C GLN A 115 16.79 -13.28 6.35
N PHE A 116 15.64 -12.73 5.98
CA PHE A 116 14.47 -12.66 6.85
C PHE A 116 13.95 -14.05 7.23
N ASP A 117 13.78 -14.93 6.24
CA ASP A 117 13.37 -16.33 6.44
C ASP A 117 14.36 -17.10 7.32
N ALA A 118 15.67 -16.83 7.21
CA ALA A 118 16.67 -17.43 8.09
C ALA A 118 16.45 -17.05 9.56
N VAL A 119 16.25 -15.75 9.86
CA VAL A 119 15.98 -15.30 11.23
C VAL A 119 14.69 -15.87 11.77
N LEU A 120 13.65 -16.01 10.94
CA LEU A 120 12.37 -16.61 11.35
C LEU A 120 12.48 -18.12 11.61
N ARG A 121 13.39 -18.81 10.92
CA ARG A 121 13.65 -20.25 11.19
C ARG A 121 14.42 -20.47 12.49
N ASP A 122 15.34 -19.55 12.81
CA ASP A 122 16.25 -19.69 13.94
C ASP A 122 15.62 -19.30 15.29
N ASP A 123 14.49 -18.55 15.29
CA ASP A 123 13.89 -18.00 16.51
C ASP A 123 12.35 -18.02 16.40
N ASP A 124 11.75 -19.03 17.04
CA ASP A 124 10.29 -19.26 17.03
C ASP A 124 9.50 -18.13 17.69
N ASP A 125 10.07 -17.45 18.70
CA ASP A 125 9.42 -16.32 19.36
C ASP A 125 9.40 -15.09 18.44
N ILE A 126 10.49 -14.80 17.72
CA ILE A 126 10.50 -13.79 16.65
C ILE A 126 9.47 -14.16 15.60
N ARG A 127 9.49 -15.40 15.10
CA ARG A 127 8.59 -15.87 14.05
C ARG A 127 7.13 -15.65 14.41
N SER A 128 6.70 -16.10 15.59
CA SER A 128 5.32 -15.97 16.02
C SER A 128 4.85 -14.53 16.15
N LYS A 129 5.69 -13.65 16.70
CA LYS A 129 5.41 -12.21 16.85
C LYS A 129 5.34 -11.49 15.51
N VAL A 130 6.29 -11.78 14.61
CA VAL A 130 6.35 -11.21 13.27
C VAL A 130 5.12 -11.63 12.46
N TYR A 131 4.75 -12.92 12.46
CA TYR A 131 3.56 -13.37 11.75
C TYR A 131 2.28 -12.72 12.28
N ARG A 132 2.16 -12.61 13.61
CA ARG A 132 1.04 -11.87 14.20
C ARG A 132 0.99 -10.41 13.74
N ALA A 133 2.11 -9.72 13.78
CA ALA A 133 2.18 -8.33 13.34
C ALA A 133 1.81 -8.16 11.85
N ILE A 134 2.24 -9.09 11.01
CA ILE A 134 1.88 -9.09 9.58
C ILE A 134 0.39 -9.36 9.37
N ILE A 135 -0.18 -10.32 10.10
CA ILE A 135 -1.62 -10.62 10.07
C ILE A 135 -2.42 -9.36 10.46
N ASP A 136 -2.01 -8.65 11.51
CA ASP A 136 -2.66 -7.42 11.95
C ASP A 136 -2.59 -6.32 10.86
N VAL A 137 -1.45 -6.16 10.19
CA VAL A 137 -1.28 -5.23 9.06
C VAL A 137 -2.19 -5.59 7.90
N LEU A 138 -2.21 -6.85 7.49
CA LEU A 138 -3.04 -7.31 6.36
C LEU A 138 -4.52 -7.21 6.68
N SER A 139 -4.93 -7.52 7.90
CA SER A 139 -6.31 -7.35 8.37
C SER A 139 -6.74 -5.87 8.33
N GLY A 140 -5.86 -4.96 8.76
CA GLY A 140 -6.11 -3.52 8.68
C GLY A 140 -6.23 -3.02 7.24
N LYS A 141 -5.35 -3.47 6.34
CA LYS A 141 -5.43 -3.14 4.90
C LYS A 141 -6.75 -3.63 4.30
N LEU A 142 -7.12 -4.90 4.54
CA LEU A 142 -8.37 -5.47 4.03
C LEU A 142 -9.61 -4.71 4.55
N THR A 143 -9.62 -4.32 5.82
CA THR A 143 -10.71 -3.53 6.39
C THR A 143 -10.83 -2.16 5.69
N ASN A 144 -9.70 -1.47 5.48
CA ASN A 144 -9.69 -0.19 4.78
C ASN A 144 -10.14 -0.31 3.32
N ASP A 145 -9.71 -1.38 2.63
CA ASP A 145 -10.12 -1.61 1.25
C ASP A 145 -11.62 -1.92 1.13
N ASN A 146 -12.19 -2.66 2.09
CA ASN A 146 -13.64 -2.89 2.17
C ASN A 146 -14.43 -1.60 2.40
N VAL A 147 -13.92 -0.67 3.21
CA VAL A 147 -14.55 0.66 3.38
C VAL A 147 -14.51 1.43 2.06
N ARG A 148 -13.35 1.52 1.41
CA ARG A 148 -13.20 2.21 0.11
C ARG A 148 -14.11 1.62 -0.96
N LEU A 149 -14.22 0.29 -1.02
CA LEU A 149 -15.10 -0.38 -1.98
C LEU A 149 -16.58 -0.01 -1.74
N ARG A 150 -17.00 0.06 -0.49
CA ARG A 150 -18.35 0.49 -0.12
C ARG A 150 -18.63 1.94 -0.55
N ASP A 151 -17.69 2.84 -0.24
CA ASP A 151 -17.80 4.25 -0.61
C ASP A 151 -17.88 4.40 -2.14
N TYR A 152 -17.06 3.69 -2.89
CA TYR A 152 -17.09 3.66 -4.34
C TYR A 152 -18.42 3.14 -4.89
N GLN A 153 -18.99 2.07 -4.30
CA GLN A 153 -20.30 1.56 -4.71
C GLN A 153 -21.42 2.57 -4.47
N GLN A 154 -21.39 3.29 -3.35
CA GLN A 154 -22.38 4.34 -3.06
C GLN A 154 -22.26 5.50 -4.07
N GLU A 155 -21.05 5.93 -4.37
CA GLU A 155 -20.80 7.00 -5.33
C GLU A 155 -21.23 6.59 -6.74
N LYS A 156 -20.92 5.38 -7.17
CA LYS A 156 -21.36 4.80 -8.44
C LYS A 156 -22.88 4.80 -8.55
N SER A 157 -23.60 4.29 -7.55
CA SER A 157 -25.08 4.26 -7.53
C SER A 157 -25.68 5.68 -7.60
N ARG A 158 -25.02 6.66 -6.97
CA ARG A 158 -25.45 8.07 -7.06
C ARG A 158 -25.32 8.61 -8.49
N TYR A 159 -24.21 8.35 -9.17
CA TYR A 159 -24.02 8.77 -10.56
C TYR A 159 -24.96 8.06 -11.52
N GLU A 160 -25.19 6.77 -11.35
CA GLU A 160 -26.17 6.01 -12.14
C GLU A 160 -27.58 6.60 -12.00
N GLY A 161 -27.98 6.99 -10.78
CA GLY A 161 -29.24 7.68 -10.55
C GLY A 161 -29.32 9.05 -11.22
N GLN A 162 -28.23 9.82 -11.22
CA GLN A 162 -28.18 11.12 -11.91
C GLN A 162 -28.27 10.96 -13.44
N ILE A 163 -27.58 9.99 -14.00
CA ILE A 163 -27.61 9.67 -15.43
C ILE A 163 -29.03 9.32 -15.84
N ALA A 164 -29.71 8.43 -15.12
CA ALA A 164 -31.09 8.03 -15.42
C ALA A 164 -32.06 9.23 -15.42
N VAL A 165 -31.89 10.18 -14.48
CA VAL A 165 -32.71 11.41 -14.46
C VAL A 165 -32.45 12.30 -15.67
N LEU A 166 -31.17 12.44 -16.06
CA LEU A 166 -30.78 13.26 -17.23
C LEU A 166 -31.30 12.64 -18.55
N GLU A 167 -31.18 11.34 -18.71
CA GLU A 167 -31.68 10.61 -19.86
C GLU A 167 -33.19 10.78 -20.01
N ARG A 168 -33.94 10.66 -18.90
CA ARG A 168 -35.40 10.89 -18.92
C ARG A 168 -35.77 12.30 -19.34
N ARG A 169 -35.05 13.31 -18.82
CA ARG A 169 -35.28 14.72 -19.21
C ARG A 169 -34.96 14.95 -20.70
N LEU A 170 -33.90 14.34 -21.20
CA LEU A 170 -33.56 14.45 -22.62
C LEU A 170 -34.66 13.86 -23.50
N THR A 171 -35.14 12.67 -23.20
CA THR A 171 -36.24 12.03 -23.93
C THR A 171 -37.54 12.85 -23.89
N GLU A 172 -37.86 13.46 -22.73
CA GLU A 172 -39.05 14.34 -22.59
C GLU A 172 -38.89 15.63 -23.45
N GLN A 173 -37.67 16.20 -23.53
CA GLN A 173 -37.39 17.37 -24.38
C GLN A 173 -37.48 17.04 -25.88
N GLU A 174 -36.91 15.90 -26.29
CA GLU A 174 -36.97 15.43 -27.68
C GLU A 174 -38.41 15.18 -28.13
N SER A 175 -39.21 14.55 -27.25
CA SER A 175 -40.63 14.31 -27.52
C SER A 175 -41.43 15.64 -27.67
N ARG A 176 -41.16 16.64 -26.84
CA ARG A 176 -41.78 17.97 -26.92
C ARG A 176 -41.34 18.72 -28.21
N ALA A 177 -40.08 18.61 -28.59
CA ALA A 177 -39.58 19.24 -29.81
C ALA A 177 -40.19 18.59 -31.07
N GLY A 178 -40.33 17.27 -31.09
CA GLY A 178 -40.99 16.53 -32.17
C GLY A 178 -42.47 16.96 -32.36
N ILE A 179 -43.23 17.03 -31.28
CA ILE A 179 -44.64 17.49 -31.31
C ILE A 179 -44.74 18.96 -31.78
N ALA A 180 -43.81 19.82 -31.39
CA ALA A 180 -43.82 21.22 -31.83
C ALA A 180 -43.48 21.39 -33.31
N LEU A 181 -42.67 20.53 -33.88
CA LEU A 181 -42.34 20.49 -35.31
C LEU A 181 -43.52 20.00 -36.14
N ASP A 182 -44.26 19.00 -35.67
CA ASP A 182 -45.46 18.47 -36.33
C ASP A 182 -46.59 19.51 -36.36
N LEU A 183 -46.81 20.25 -35.26
CA LEU A 183 -47.79 21.34 -35.17
C LEU A 183 -47.44 22.59 -36.02
N ALA A 184 -46.22 22.79 -36.38
CA ALA A 184 -45.79 23.88 -37.22
C ALA A 184 -45.82 23.57 -38.72
N ALA A 185 -46.04 22.30 -39.10
CA ALA A 185 -46.11 21.80 -40.44
C ALA A 185 -47.54 21.67 -41.00
N GLU A 186 -48.57 21.84 -40.12
CA GLU A 186 -49.99 21.98 -40.46
C GLU A 186 -50.40 23.48 -40.65
#